data_bf39ff564a58a6e909da9289df1667ce
#
_entry.id   bf39ff564a58a6e909da9289df1667ce
#
_cell.length_a   1.000
_cell.length_b   1.000
_cell.length_c   1.000
_cell.angle_alpha   90.00
_cell.angle_beta   90.00
_cell.angle_gamma   90.00
#
_symmetry.space_group_name_H-M   'P 1'
#
loop_
_entity.id
_entity.type
_entity.pdbx_description
1 polymer ?
#
loop_
_entity_poly.entity_id
_entity_poly.type
_entity_poly.pdbx_seq_one_letter_code
_entity_poly.pdbx_strand_id
1 'polypeptide(L)'
;MPVNIPILLTWLRIVMIPLMIGIYYFPDAWIVGVSRDVAAMLVFIVAGVTDWLDGYLARRWNETSAFGAFLDPVADKLVVAAALIMLVQLGRLDAILASIIIGREITISALREWMAQIGAHKSVAVSMIGKVKTAAQMISIPMLLYHAPINGFDVQNIGTWLIYVAAVLTLWSMGYYMRMAWPYLAEQERKH
;
A
#
# COMPACT_ATOMS: atom_id res chain seq x y z
N MET A 1 16.62 12.50 -18.33
CA MET A 1 15.87 11.28 -18.03
C MET A 1 14.70 11.24 -18.98
N PRO A 2 14.45 10.16 -19.73
CA PRO A 2 13.24 10.08 -20.54
C PRO A 2 12.04 10.07 -19.60
N VAL A 3 11.18 11.08 -19.69
CA VAL A 3 9.94 11.16 -18.94
C VAL A 3 8.92 10.33 -19.70
N ASN A 4 8.75 9.07 -19.30
CA ASN A 4 7.75 8.18 -19.88
C ASN A 4 6.44 8.31 -19.08
N ILE A 5 5.31 8.06 -19.74
CA ILE A 5 3.98 8.17 -19.11
C ILE A 5 3.86 7.36 -17.81
N PRO A 6 4.36 6.09 -17.72
CA PRO A 6 4.36 5.36 -16.45
C PRO A 6 5.09 6.11 -15.32
N ILE A 7 6.26 6.66 -15.56
CA ILE A 7 7.02 7.43 -14.55
C ILE A 7 6.23 8.68 -14.10
N LEU A 8 5.53 9.35 -15.02
CA LEU A 8 4.70 10.50 -14.68
C LEU A 8 3.54 10.11 -13.75
N LEU A 9 2.92 8.95 -13.97
CA LEU A 9 1.87 8.42 -13.09
C LEU A 9 2.39 8.08 -11.70
N THR A 10 3.61 7.53 -11.59
CA THR A 10 4.27 7.29 -10.30
C THR A 10 4.55 8.60 -9.55
N TRP A 11 5.04 9.64 -10.25
CA TRP A 11 5.22 10.97 -9.66
C TRP A 11 3.90 11.59 -9.22
N LEU A 12 2.85 11.46 -10.02
CA LEU A 12 1.50 11.91 -9.65
C LEU A 12 1.06 11.25 -8.34
N ARG A 13 1.29 9.95 -8.18
CA ARG A 13 0.98 9.20 -6.95
C ARG A 13 1.75 9.75 -5.75
N ILE A 14 3.04 10.06 -5.91
CA ILE A 14 3.85 10.66 -4.83
C ILE A 14 3.28 12.02 -4.42
N VAL A 15 2.83 12.85 -5.38
CA VAL A 15 2.21 14.15 -5.09
C VAL A 15 0.84 14.00 -4.42
N MET A 16 0.11 12.92 -4.71
CA MET A 16 -1.17 12.62 -4.06
C MET A 16 -1.03 12.33 -2.55
N ILE A 17 0.15 11.89 -2.07
CA ILE A 17 0.39 11.65 -0.64
C ILE A 17 0.24 12.93 0.17
N PRO A 18 1.03 13.99 -0.06
CA PRO A 18 0.87 15.24 0.68
C PRO A 18 -0.50 15.90 0.41
N LEU A 19 -1.09 15.71 -0.78
CA LEU A 19 -2.43 16.19 -1.07
C LEU A 19 -3.47 15.52 -0.17
N MET A 20 -3.45 14.20 -0.05
CA MET A 20 -4.37 13.43 0.80
C MET A 20 -4.27 13.87 2.28
N ILE A 21 -3.05 14.05 2.77
CA ILE A 21 -2.81 14.55 4.13
C ILE A 21 -3.30 15.98 4.26
N GLY A 22 -2.94 16.85 3.30
CA GLY A 22 -3.26 18.28 3.29
C GLY A 22 -4.75 18.58 3.30
N ILE A 23 -5.60 17.71 2.73
CA ILE A 23 -7.07 17.88 2.72
C ILE A 23 -7.62 18.13 4.14
N TYR A 24 -7.07 17.49 5.15
CA TYR A 24 -7.53 17.65 6.53
C TYR A 24 -7.04 18.96 7.19
N TYR A 25 -6.03 19.60 6.62
CA TYR A 25 -5.44 20.85 7.12
C TYR A 25 -5.83 22.08 6.28
N PHE A 26 -6.40 21.89 5.08
CA PHE A 26 -6.82 22.98 4.24
C PHE A 26 -8.01 23.74 4.85
N PRO A 27 -8.12 25.07 4.64
CA PRO A 27 -9.30 25.85 5.01
C PRO A 27 -10.56 25.29 4.35
N ASP A 28 -11.69 25.34 5.08
CA ASP A 28 -12.99 24.86 4.54
C ASP A 28 -13.41 25.57 3.25
N ALA A 29 -12.97 26.82 3.06
CA ALA A 29 -13.22 27.59 1.85
C ALA A 29 -12.60 26.97 0.58
N TRP A 30 -11.62 26.07 0.70
CA TRP A 30 -10.95 25.42 -0.44
C TRP A 30 -11.60 24.08 -0.81
N ILE A 31 -12.39 23.52 0.09
CA ILE A 31 -13.06 22.22 -0.10
C ILE A 31 -14.56 22.47 -0.22
N VAL A 32 -14.96 23.09 -1.34
CA VAL A 32 -16.37 23.43 -1.60
C VAL A 32 -17.10 22.24 -2.20
N GLY A 33 -18.25 21.87 -1.61
CA GLY A 33 -19.18 20.87 -2.18
C GLY A 33 -18.85 19.40 -1.91
N VAL A 34 -17.70 19.09 -1.28
CA VAL A 34 -17.30 17.69 -0.97
C VAL A 34 -16.78 17.64 0.46
N SER A 35 -17.14 16.61 1.24
CA SER A 35 -16.56 16.44 2.58
C SER A 35 -15.08 16.07 2.48
N ARG A 36 -14.28 16.44 3.50
CA ARG A 36 -12.85 16.08 3.59
C ARG A 36 -12.63 14.58 3.48
N ASP A 37 -13.51 13.81 4.09
CA ASP A 37 -13.47 12.35 4.08
C ASP A 37 -13.66 11.77 2.68
N VAL A 38 -14.65 12.28 1.93
CA VAL A 38 -14.87 11.89 0.53
C VAL A 38 -13.69 12.33 -0.35
N ALA A 39 -13.16 13.52 -0.16
CA ALA A 39 -12.01 14.01 -0.93
C ALA A 39 -10.77 13.14 -0.68
N ALA A 40 -10.44 12.82 0.58
CA ALA A 40 -9.31 11.95 0.93
C ALA A 40 -9.50 10.52 0.40
N MET A 41 -10.71 9.96 0.52
CA MET A 41 -11.07 8.66 -0.05
C MET A 41 -10.85 8.65 -1.58
N LEU A 42 -11.32 9.67 -2.28
CA LEU A 42 -11.17 9.76 -3.74
C LEU A 42 -9.69 9.86 -4.16
N VAL A 43 -8.89 10.68 -3.45
CA VAL A 43 -7.44 10.76 -3.71
C VAL A 43 -6.77 9.41 -3.52
N PHE A 44 -7.11 8.67 -2.46
CA PHE A 44 -6.57 7.32 -2.24
C PHE A 44 -6.98 6.34 -3.35
N ILE A 45 -8.26 6.35 -3.75
CA ILE A 45 -8.75 5.48 -4.84
C ILE A 45 -8.04 5.82 -6.16
N VAL A 46 -7.90 7.10 -6.49
CA VAL A 46 -7.21 7.54 -7.72
C VAL A 46 -5.74 7.12 -7.67
N ALA A 47 -5.07 7.23 -6.52
CA ALA A 47 -3.70 6.75 -6.35
C ALA A 47 -3.59 5.23 -6.62
N GLY A 48 -4.55 4.43 -6.13
CA GLY A 48 -4.58 2.98 -6.40
C GLY A 48 -4.89 2.64 -7.85
N VAL A 49 -5.77 3.40 -8.51
CA VAL A 49 -6.09 3.22 -9.94
C VAL A 49 -4.89 3.59 -10.82
N THR A 50 -4.18 4.68 -10.48
CA THR A 50 -2.97 5.08 -11.22
C THR A 50 -1.87 4.04 -11.12
N ASP A 51 -1.70 3.35 -9.97
CA ASP A 51 -0.77 2.22 -9.83
C ASP A 51 -1.11 1.05 -10.76
N TRP A 52 -2.37 0.66 -10.80
CA TRP A 52 -2.80 -0.39 -11.71
C TRP A 52 -2.58 0.00 -13.18
N LEU A 53 -2.84 1.28 -13.50
CA LEU A 53 -2.75 1.80 -14.86
C LEU A 53 -1.29 1.90 -15.34
N ASP A 54 -0.36 2.41 -14.52
CA ASP A 54 1.05 2.53 -14.90
C ASP A 54 1.70 1.15 -15.11
N GLY A 55 1.41 0.18 -14.23
CA GLY A 55 1.84 -1.20 -14.40
C GLY A 55 1.27 -1.86 -15.66
N TYR A 56 0.03 -1.55 -16.06
CA TYR A 56 -0.56 -2.02 -17.29
C TYR A 56 0.10 -1.39 -18.53
N LEU A 57 0.27 -0.07 -18.52
CA LEU A 57 0.84 0.69 -19.63
C LEU A 57 2.33 0.34 -19.85
N ALA A 58 3.12 0.24 -18.78
CA ALA A 58 4.53 -0.14 -18.85
C ALA A 58 4.72 -1.50 -19.52
N ARG A 59 3.87 -2.49 -19.19
CA ARG A 59 3.91 -3.81 -19.84
C ARG A 59 3.46 -3.77 -21.29
N ARG A 60 2.42 -2.99 -21.61
CA ARG A 60 1.86 -2.92 -22.96
C ARG A 60 2.77 -2.19 -23.95
N TRP A 61 3.49 -1.17 -23.48
CA TRP A 61 4.36 -0.35 -24.33
C TRP A 61 5.83 -0.77 -24.29
N ASN A 62 6.19 -1.76 -23.45
CA ASN A 62 7.58 -2.14 -23.18
C ASN A 62 8.46 -0.96 -22.71
N GLU A 63 7.87 0.03 -22.08
CA GLU A 63 8.52 1.22 -21.55
C GLU A 63 8.85 1.05 -20.06
N THR A 64 9.65 0.04 -19.73
CA THR A 64 10.15 -0.14 -18.37
C THR A 64 11.47 0.60 -18.18
N SER A 65 11.56 1.46 -17.17
CA SER A 65 12.81 2.08 -16.77
C SER A 65 13.30 1.52 -15.43
N ALA A 66 14.61 1.44 -15.24
CA ALA A 66 15.20 1.00 -13.98
C ALA A 66 14.76 1.91 -12.80
N PHE A 67 14.62 3.21 -13.06
CA PHE A 67 14.15 4.17 -12.07
C PHE A 67 12.67 3.99 -11.72
N GLY A 68 11.79 3.75 -12.70
CA GLY A 68 10.37 3.43 -12.47
C GLY A 68 10.23 2.15 -11.65
N ALA A 69 10.92 1.08 -12.04
CA ALA A 69 10.89 -0.20 -11.32
C ALA A 69 11.34 -0.08 -9.85
N PHE A 70 12.22 0.88 -9.52
CA PHE A 70 12.58 1.21 -8.15
C PHE A 70 11.52 2.07 -7.46
N LEU A 71 11.00 3.10 -8.14
CA LEU A 71 10.11 4.11 -7.55
C LEU A 71 8.70 3.57 -7.30
N ASP A 72 8.15 2.72 -8.19
CA ASP A 72 6.79 2.18 -8.08
C ASP A 72 6.52 1.46 -6.77
N PRO A 73 7.36 0.47 -6.35
CA PRO A 73 7.14 -0.21 -5.06
C PRO A 73 7.28 0.71 -3.85
N VAL A 74 8.04 1.81 -3.97
CA VAL A 74 8.20 2.80 -2.89
C VAL A 74 6.94 3.66 -2.80
N ALA A 75 6.47 4.21 -3.93
CA ALA A 75 5.27 5.04 -3.99
C ALA A 75 4.04 4.32 -3.44
N ASP A 76 3.83 3.06 -3.82
CA ASP A 76 2.74 2.21 -3.33
C ASP A 76 2.70 2.11 -1.81
N LYS A 77 3.83 1.78 -1.21
CA LYS A 77 3.91 1.63 0.24
C LYS A 77 3.73 2.96 0.96
N LEU A 78 4.24 4.05 0.39
CA LEU A 78 4.10 5.38 0.97
C LEU A 78 2.65 5.85 0.97
N VAL A 79 1.87 5.62 -0.10
CA VAL A 79 0.44 5.95 -0.15
C VAL A 79 -0.33 5.21 0.94
N VAL A 80 -0.12 3.89 1.05
CA VAL A 80 -0.78 3.07 2.07
C VAL A 80 -0.36 3.48 3.47
N ALA A 81 0.94 3.68 3.72
CA ALA A 81 1.44 4.11 5.03
C ALA A 81 0.87 5.47 5.43
N ALA A 82 0.83 6.45 4.51
CA ALA A 82 0.26 7.76 4.76
C ALA A 82 -1.24 7.67 5.09
N ALA A 83 -2.01 6.86 4.37
CA ALA A 83 -3.42 6.65 4.64
C ALA A 83 -3.65 6.01 6.02
N LEU A 84 -2.86 4.99 6.39
CA LEU A 84 -2.95 4.35 7.71
C LEU A 84 -2.60 5.30 8.85
N ILE A 85 -1.55 6.12 8.69
CA ILE A 85 -1.16 7.15 9.66
C ILE A 85 -2.28 8.18 9.83
N MET A 86 -2.89 8.64 8.73
CA MET A 86 -4.02 9.55 8.77
C MET A 86 -5.24 8.93 9.49
N LEU A 87 -5.55 7.67 9.23
CA LEU A 87 -6.63 6.95 9.92
C LEU A 87 -6.38 6.84 11.44
N VAL A 88 -5.12 6.65 11.85
CA VAL A 88 -4.74 6.68 13.27
C VAL A 88 -4.95 8.08 13.85
N GLN A 89 -4.51 9.14 13.17
CA GLN A 89 -4.69 10.52 13.60
C GLN A 89 -6.17 10.91 13.72
N LEU A 90 -7.04 10.38 12.84
CA LEU A 90 -8.48 10.61 12.87
C LEU A 90 -9.21 9.74 13.92
N GLY A 91 -8.50 8.89 14.66
CA GLY A 91 -9.09 7.96 15.63
C GLY A 91 -9.93 6.84 15.01
N ARG A 92 -9.72 6.53 13.72
CA ARG A 92 -10.47 5.52 12.94
C ARG A 92 -9.74 4.18 12.83
N LEU A 93 -8.47 4.13 13.22
CA LEU A 93 -7.64 2.94 13.22
C LEU A 93 -6.74 2.95 14.45
N ASP A 94 -6.54 1.76 15.03
CA ASP A 94 -5.59 1.59 16.13
C ASP A 94 -4.14 1.68 15.65
N ALA A 95 -3.27 2.37 16.40
CA ALA A 95 -1.88 2.57 16.05
C ALA A 95 -1.08 1.25 15.98
N ILE A 96 -1.46 0.25 16.80
CA ILE A 96 -0.81 -1.07 16.77
C ILE A 96 -1.09 -1.76 15.43
N LEU A 97 -2.34 -1.73 14.97
CA LEU A 97 -2.72 -2.30 13.66
C LEU A 97 -1.99 -1.61 12.51
N ALA A 98 -1.96 -0.27 12.51
CA ALA A 98 -1.22 0.49 11.50
C ALA A 98 0.26 0.10 11.50
N SER A 99 0.89 0.01 12.67
CA SER A 99 2.30 -0.38 12.83
C SER A 99 2.57 -1.79 12.33
N ILE A 100 1.70 -2.75 12.60
CA ILE A 100 1.80 -4.13 12.11
C ILE A 100 1.78 -4.16 10.57
N ILE A 101 0.81 -3.46 9.97
CA ILE A 101 0.65 -3.45 8.51
C ILE A 101 1.85 -2.79 7.84
N ILE A 102 2.24 -1.59 8.28
CA ILE A 102 3.37 -0.82 7.72
C ILE A 102 4.68 -1.58 7.92
N GLY A 103 4.96 -2.02 9.15
CA GLY A 103 6.20 -2.74 9.48
C GLY A 103 6.38 -4.00 8.65
N ARG A 104 5.31 -4.77 8.48
CA ARG A 104 5.34 -5.96 7.62
C ARG A 104 5.56 -5.61 6.14
N GLU A 105 4.91 -4.58 5.60
CA GLU A 105 5.11 -4.17 4.21
C GLU A 105 6.59 -3.85 3.94
N ILE A 106 7.23 -3.11 4.84
CA ILE A 106 8.64 -2.78 4.75
C ILE A 106 9.50 -4.04 4.87
N THR A 107 9.28 -4.86 5.90
CA THR A 107 10.09 -6.07 6.17
C THR A 107 10.03 -7.06 5.01
N ILE A 108 8.85 -7.35 4.48
CA ILE A 108 8.73 -8.32 3.37
C ILE A 108 9.28 -7.76 2.07
N SER A 109 9.21 -6.44 1.86
CA SER A 109 9.84 -5.83 0.69
C SER A 109 11.36 -5.93 0.74
N ALA A 110 11.96 -5.60 1.88
CA ALA A 110 13.39 -5.73 2.09
C ALA A 110 13.83 -7.20 1.96
N LEU A 111 13.06 -8.14 2.52
CA LEU A 111 13.34 -9.57 2.39
C LEU A 111 13.30 -10.04 0.93
N ARG A 112 12.31 -9.62 0.16
CA ARG A 112 12.20 -9.98 -1.26
C ARG A 112 13.34 -9.41 -2.09
N GLU A 113 13.72 -8.18 -1.83
CA GLU A 113 14.83 -7.53 -2.51
C GLU A 113 16.14 -8.24 -2.22
N TRP A 114 16.41 -8.57 -0.94
CA TRP A 114 17.57 -9.34 -0.54
C TRP A 114 17.58 -10.74 -1.17
N MET A 115 16.46 -11.48 -1.16
CA MET A 115 16.33 -12.78 -1.81
C MET A 115 16.55 -12.69 -3.33
N ALA A 116 16.17 -11.57 -3.95
CA ALA A 116 16.42 -11.30 -5.35
C ALA A 116 17.92 -11.16 -5.63
N GLN A 117 18.66 -10.42 -4.79
CA GLN A 117 20.09 -10.19 -4.92
C GLN A 117 20.90 -11.51 -4.81
N ILE A 118 20.47 -12.45 -3.97
CA ILE A 118 21.13 -13.77 -3.83
C ILE A 118 20.64 -14.83 -4.84
N GLY A 119 19.80 -14.43 -5.82
CA GLY A 119 19.31 -15.32 -6.89
C GLY A 119 18.18 -16.27 -6.49
N ALA A 120 17.61 -16.14 -5.29
CA ALA A 120 16.59 -17.03 -4.73
C ALA A 120 15.14 -16.57 -5.01
N HIS A 121 14.89 -15.92 -6.15
CA HIS A 121 13.59 -15.30 -6.52
C HIS A 121 12.39 -16.25 -6.44
N LYS A 122 12.54 -17.53 -6.79
CA LYS A 122 11.43 -18.48 -6.89
C LYS A 122 10.86 -18.90 -5.53
N SER A 123 11.63 -18.79 -4.46
CA SER A 123 11.22 -19.23 -3.12
C SER A 123 10.26 -18.26 -2.44
N VAL A 124 10.17 -17.02 -2.91
CA VAL A 124 9.32 -15.96 -2.31
C VAL A 124 8.24 -15.46 -3.29
N ALA A 125 7.70 -16.36 -4.13
CA ALA A 125 6.61 -16.05 -5.05
C ALA A 125 5.36 -15.55 -4.30
N VAL A 126 4.62 -14.62 -4.92
CA VAL A 126 3.40 -14.04 -4.33
C VAL A 126 2.37 -15.14 -4.11
N SER A 127 2.05 -15.43 -2.85
CA SER A 127 0.99 -16.40 -2.49
C SER A 127 -0.40 -15.81 -2.74
N MET A 128 -1.42 -16.67 -2.93
CA MET A 128 -2.84 -16.25 -3.01
C MET A 128 -3.26 -15.47 -1.76
N ILE A 129 -2.75 -15.86 -0.58
CA ILE A 129 -2.99 -15.16 0.69
C ILE A 129 -2.52 -13.70 0.61
N GLY A 130 -1.38 -13.44 -0.03
CA GLY A 130 -0.88 -12.09 -0.25
C GLY A 130 -1.81 -11.24 -1.14
N LYS A 131 -2.45 -11.83 -2.14
CA LYS A 131 -3.42 -11.13 -3.00
C LYS A 131 -4.70 -10.78 -2.25
N VAL A 132 -5.26 -11.73 -1.49
CA VAL A 132 -6.47 -11.50 -0.68
C VAL A 132 -6.21 -10.44 0.39
N LYS A 133 -5.08 -10.48 1.09
CA LYS A 133 -4.66 -9.46 2.04
C LYS A 133 -4.65 -8.06 1.43
N THR A 134 -3.99 -7.91 0.27
CA THR A 134 -3.88 -6.62 -0.41
C THR A 134 -5.26 -6.12 -0.86
N ALA A 135 -6.11 -7.00 -1.39
CA ALA A 135 -7.48 -6.64 -1.76
C ALA A 135 -8.30 -6.17 -0.54
N ALA A 136 -8.24 -6.91 0.58
CA ALA A 136 -8.92 -6.52 1.82
C ALA A 136 -8.44 -5.14 2.32
N GLN A 137 -7.14 -4.88 2.29
CA GLN A 137 -6.54 -3.61 2.68
C GLN A 137 -6.95 -2.46 1.76
N MET A 138 -6.91 -2.66 0.43
CA MET A 138 -7.29 -1.65 -0.55
C MET A 138 -8.78 -1.32 -0.54
N ILE A 139 -9.64 -2.22 -0.04
CA ILE A 139 -11.07 -1.96 0.15
C ILE A 139 -11.31 -1.29 1.52
N SER A 140 -10.65 -1.75 2.58
CA SER A 140 -10.90 -1.26 3.93
C SER A 140 -10.46 0.20 4.13
N ILE A 141 -9.31 0.61 3.56
CA ILE A 141 -8.79 1.97 3.74
C ILE A 141 -9.76 3.03 3.22
N PRO A 142 -10.29 2.96 1.96
CA PRO A 142 -11.30 3.90 1.50
C PRO A 142 -12.57 3.91 2.35
N MET A 143 -13.02 2.75 2.85
CA MET A 143 -14.20 2.66 3.72
C MET A 143 -13.96 3.39 5.04
N LEU A 144 -12.78 3.24 5.64
CA LEU A 144 -12.41 3.93 6.88
C LEU A 144 -12.17 5.44 6.66
N LEU A 145 -11.67 5.85 5.49
CA LEU A 145 -11.55 7.26 5.12
C LEU A 145 -12.93 7.90 4.93
N TYR A 146 -13.86 7.22 4.26
CA TYR A 146 -15.22 7.69 4.02
C TYR A 146 -16.02 7.87 5.32
N HIS A 147 -15.94 6.93 6.24
CA HIS A 147 -16.45 6.95 7.60
C HIS A 147 -17.97 7.16 7.78
N ALA A 148 -18.72 7.55 6.78
CA ALA A 148 -20.15 7.79 6.87
C ALA A 148 -20.99 6.53 6.52
N PRO A 149 -22.17 6.33 7.09
CA PRO A 149 -23.04 5.23 6.71
C PRO A 149 -23.60 5.43 5.30
N ILE A 150 -23.74 4.35 4.52
CA ILE A 150 -24.36 4.35 3.20
C ILE A 150 -25.64 3.51 3.25
N ASN A 151 -26.80 4.11 2.98
CA ASN A 151 -28.09 3.42 2.94
C ASN A 151 -28.37 2.53 4.17
N GLY A 152 -27.96 2.98 5.37
CA GLY A 152 -28.14 2.22 6.62
C GLY A 152 -27.06 1.17 6.91
N PHE A 153 -26.10 0.97 6.01
CA PHE A 153 -24.93 0.12 6.26
C PHE A 153 -23.83 0.91 6.97
N ASP A 154 -23.32 0.35 8.04
CA ASP A 154 -22.17 0.90 8.78
C ASP A 154 -20.86 0.56 8.06
N VAL A 155 -20.50 1.44 7.11
CA VAL A 155 -19.29 1.29 6.28
C VAL A 155 -18.03 1.29 7.12
N GLN A 156 -18.01 2.07 8.22
CA GLN A 156 -16.88 2.11 9.15
C GLN A 156 -16.65 0.75 9.81
N ASN A 157 -17.71 0.13 10.32
CA ASN A 157 -17.61 -1.17 10.99
C ASN A 157 -17.14 -2.26 10.01
N ILE A 158 -17.66 -2.28 8.78
CA ILE A 158 -17.22 -3.21 7.74
C ILE A 158 -15.73 -2.97 7.40
N GLY A 159 -15.31 -1.72 7.21
CA GLY A 159 -13.92 -1.35 6.97
C GLY A 159 -13.00 -1.79 8.10
N THR A 160 -13.44 -1.63 9.35
CA THR A 160 -12.72 -2.07 10.55
C THR A 160 -12.52 -3.59 10.57
N TRP A 161 -13.56 -4.38 10.31
CA TRP A 161 -13.41 -5.83 10.22
C TRP A 161 -12.48 -6.26 9.08
N LEU A 162 -12.58 -5.63 7.91
CA LEU A 162 -11.70 -5.92 6.79
C LEU A 162 -10.23 -5.61 7.08
N ILE A 163 -9.93 -4.52 7.79
CA ILE A 163 -8.54 -4.20 8.15
C ILE A 163 -7.99 -5.17 9.21
N TYR A 164 -8.82 -5.66 10.15
CA TYR A 164 -8.41 -6.74 11.06
C TYR A 164 -8.08 -8.02 10.30
N VAL A 165 -8.94 -8.43 9.37
CA VAL A 165 -8.68 -9.59 8.51
C VAL A 165 -7.38 -9.39 7.73
N ALA A 166 -7.17 -8.21 7.13
CA ALA A 166 -5.93 -7.88 6.43
C ALA A 166 -4.70 -7.96 7.35
N ALA A 167 -4.79 -7.51 8.59
CA ALA A 167 -3.71 -7.58 9.57
C ALA A 167 -3.36 -9.04 9.95
N VAL A 168 -4.37 -9.88 10.22
CA VAL A 168 -4.17 -11.30 10.52
C VAL A 168 -3.50 -12.02 9.34
N LEU A 169 -4.03 -11.85 8.11
CA LEU A 169 -3.44 -12.42 6.90
C LEU A 169 -2.02 -11.88 6.63
N THR A 170 -1.76 -10.64 7.03
CA THR A 170 -0.47 -9.97 6.95
C THR A 170 0.56 -10.67 7.83
N LEU A 171 0.24 -10.91 9.11
CA LEU A 171 1.11 -11.63 10.05
C LEU A 171 1.34 -13.08 9.62
N TRP A 172 0.26 -13.77 9.22
CA TRP A 172 0.37 -15.13 8.71
C TRP A 172 1.33 -15.24 7.52
N SER A 173 1.13 -14.35 6.52
CA SER A 173 2.01 -14.35 5.34
C SER A 173 3.45 -13.97 5.67
N MET A 174 3.68 -13.09 6.67
CA MET A 174 5.02 -12.76 7.14
C MET A 174 5.74 -13.97 7.71
N GLY A 175 5.08 -14.72 8.60
CA GLY A 175 5.62 -15.97 9.14
C GLY A 175 5.97 -16.98 8.06
N TYR A 176 5.11 -17.13 7.06
CA TYR A 176 5.36 -18.00 5.91
C TYR A 176 6.62 -17.57 5.13
N TYR A 177 6.75 -16.29 4.78
CA TYR A 177 7.91 -15.78 4.04
C TYR A 177 9.21 -15.87 4.85
N MET A 178 9.18 -15.56 6.14
CA MET A 178 10.34 -15.72 7.02
C MET A 178 10.80 -17.18 7.08
N ARG A 179 9.86 -18.12 7.22
CA ARG A 179 10.18 -19.56 7.22
C ARG A 179 10.82 -20.00 5.90
N MET A 180 10.35 -19.50 4.76
CA MET A 180 10.91 -19.82 3.44
C MET A 180 12.30 -19.21 3.22
N ALA A 181 12.57 -18.04 3.81
CA ALA A 181 13.86 -17.36 3.71
C ALA A 181 14.92 -17.94 4.66
N TRP A 182 14.51 -18.58 5.77
CA TRP A 182 15.41 -19.06 6.82
C TRP A 182 16.58 -19.93 6.35
N PRO A 183 16.40 -20.94 5.46
CA PRO A 183 17.51 -21.76 4.98
C PRO A 183 18.61 -20.95 4.27
N TYR A 184 18.19 -19.92 3.51
CA TYR A 184 19.12 -19.06 2.77
C TYR A 184 19.90 -18.12 3.69
N LEU A 185 19.27 -17.62 4.77
CA LEU A 185 19.93 -16.84 5.82
C LEU A 185 21.01 -17.68 6.51
N ALA A 186 20.67 -18.89 6.93
CA ALA A 186 21.59 -19.80 7.60
C ALA A 186 22.77 -20.25 6.69
N GLU A 187 22.56 -20.35 5.38
CA GLU A 187 23.62 -20.67 4.43
C GLU A 187 24.59 -19.49 4.22
N GLN A 188 24.10 -18.26 4.22
CA GLN A 188 24.94 -17.08 4.07
C GLN A 188 25.82 -16.85 5.31
N GLU A 189 25.29 -17.05 6.52
CA GLU A 189 26.09 -16.96 7.76
C GLU A 189 27.22 -17.99 7.83
N ARG A 190 27.06 -19.16 7.18
CA ARG A 190 28.12 -20.17 7.12
C ARG A 190 29.24 -19.85 6.13
N LYS A 191 29.04 -18.92 5.22
CA LYS A 191 30.01 -18.52 4.18
C LYS A 191 30.87 -17.33 4.62
N HIS A 192 30.52 -16.67 5.72
CA HIS A 192 31.30 -15.62 6.39
C HIS A 192 31.92 -16.11 7.70
#